data_609938ef501f31a01baee956d744d04c
#
_entry.id   609938ef501f31a01baee956d744d04c
#
_cell.length_a   1.000
_cell.length_b   1.000
_cell.length_c   1.000
_cell.angle_alpha   90.00
_cell.angle_beta   90.00
_cell.angle_gamma   90.00
#
_symmetry.space_group_name_H-M   'P 1'
#
loop_
_entity.id
_entity.type
_entity.pdbx_description
1 polymer ?
#
loop_
_entity_poly.entity_id
_entity_poly.type
_entity_poly.pdbx_seq_one_letter_code
_entity_poly.pdbx_strand_id
1 'polypeptide(L)'
;MAENIFNYRKRIADILLEEKLDAMGAVLIEGPKACGKTTTAEQQAKSVLYMDDPANIQQNLQLAETNIKRLLQGDTPRLIDEWQIAPQIWDAVRFEADHRKDDGLFMLTGSAVPADKSKIRHTGAGRFAWLTMRPMTLWESGESSGDVSIRDLFAKPEKVDGESALKMEDIAYAICRGGWPKSLTKKSQKAALRQVTEYFEAITRSDISRVDGVERDEFRAKRLMRSYARLQGAMASIPTIIEDMKTNEPEDMSDETVLSYIKALKKIFVIEDMPAWNPNLRSKTSIRTSDTRYFVDPSLAIAALGIGPNDLLNDLNTLGLFFETLCVRDLRVYAEANDGDVFHYRDKSGLECDTVVHLRNGSYGLIEIKLGGDTLIAEGAANLNTLAEKIDTTKMKTPSFKMVLTAVGQFAYMRTDGVMVVPIGCLKD
;
A
#
# COMPACT_ATOMS: atom_id res chain seq x y z
N MET A 1 -36.23 -6.55 5.96
CA MET A 1 -34.75 -6.66 5.95
C MET A 1 -34.35 -6.65 4.49
N ALA A 2 -33.89 -5.49 3.99
CA ALA A 2 -33.35 -5.40 2.64
C ALA A 2 -31.97 -6.06 2.67
N GLU A 3 -31.81 -7.17 1.96
CA GLU A 3 -30.51 -7.76 1.68
C GLU A 3 -29.65 -6.72 0.96
N ASN A 4 -28.72 -6.13 1.68
CA ASN A 4 -27.63 -5.35 1.13
C ASN A 4 -26.66 -6.36 0.49
N ILE A 5 -26.95 -6.78 -0.73
CA ILE A 5 -26.05 -7.57 -1.56
C ILE A 5 -24.96 -6.61 -2.07
N PHE A 6 -24.10 -6.15 -1.17
CA PHE A 6 -22.76 -5.74 -1.53
C PHE A 6 -22.02 -7.03 -1.86
N ASN A 7 -21.90 -7.33 -3.14
CA ASN A 7 -21.12 -8.47 -3.59
C ASN A 7 -19.67 -8.25 -3.16
N TYR A 8 -19.26 -8.88 -2.05
CA TYR A 8 -17.88 -8.82 -1.57
C TYR A 8 -16.93 -9.30 -2.67
N ARG A 9 -15.91 -8.54 -2.96
CA ARG A 9 -14.84 -8.94 -3.88
C ARG A 9 -13.71 -9.54 -3.07
N LYS A 10 -13.35 -10.79 -3.37
CA LYS A 10 -12.21 -11.44 -2.72
C LYS A 10 -10.96 -10.58 -2.84
N ARG A 11 -10.20 -10.53 -1.75
CA ARG A 11 -8.96 -9.81 -1.63
C ARG A 11 -7.81 -10.80 -1.47
N ILE A 12 -6.63 -10.43 -1.88
CA ILE A 12 -5.40 -11.16 -1.53
C ILE A 12 -5.26 -11.22 0.00
N ALA A 13 -5.65 -10.16 0.67
CA ALA A 13 -5.69 -10.07 2.13
C ALA A 13 -6.56 -11.15 2.80
N ASP A 14 -7.55 -11.75 2.14
CA ASP A 14 -8.36 -12.84 2.72
C ASP A 14 -7.51 -14.08 3.00
N ILE A 15 -6.66 -14.47 2.03
CA ILE A 15 -5.76 -15.61 2.16
C ILE A 15 -4.71 -15.33 3.23
N LEU A 16 -4.09 -14.14 3.19
CA LEU A 16 -3.09 -13.74 4.18
C LEU A 16 -3.66 -13.67 5.60
N LEU A 17 -4.92 -13.24 5.75
CA LEU A 17 -5.59 -13.21 7.04
C LEU A 17 -5.82 -14.62 7.59
N GLU A 18 -6.27 -15.56 6.75
CA GLU A 18 -6.43 -16.97 7.10
C GLU A 18 -5.10 -17.57 7.58
N GLU A 19 -4.04 -17.44 6.80
CA GLU A 19 -2.70 -17.92 7.15
C GLU A 19 -2.17 -17.32 8.46
N LYS A 20 -2.41 -16.04 8.70
CA LYS A 20 -1.97 -15.34 9.93
C LYS A 20 -2.81 -15.74 11.15
N LEU A 21 -4.10 -16.03 10.98
CA LEU A 21 -4.97 -16.58 12.03
C LEU A 21 -4.57 -18.00 12.41
N ASP A 22 -4.15 -18.81 11.43
CA ASP A 22 -3.65 -20.18 11.71
C ASP A 22 -2.31 -20.18 12.46
N ALA A 23 -1.53 -19.10 12.32
CA ALA A 23 -0.20 -18.99 12.90
C ALA A 23 -0.13 -18.29 14.26
N MET A 24 -1.11 -17.44 14.60
CA MET A 24 -1.04 -16.55 15.77
C MET A 24 -2.40 -16.39 16.47
N GLY A 25 -2.36 -16.17 17.78
CA GLY A 25 -3.56 -15.98 18.59
C GLY A 25 -4.39 -14.75 18.22
N ALA A 26 -3.79 -13.73 17.64
CA ALA A 26 -4.48 -12.52 17.17
C ALA A 26 -3.83 -11.94 15.90
N VAL A 27 -4.63 -11.24 15.09
CA VAL A 27 -4.16 -10.51 13.90
C VAL A 27 -4.58 -9.04 14.00
N LEU A 28 -3.61 -8.12 13.88
CA LEU A 28 -3.88 -6.70 13.69
C LEU A 28 -3.95 -6.39 12.21
N ILE A 29 -5.09 -5.90 11.75
CA ILE A 29 -5.33 -5.46 10.37
C ILE A 29 -5.28 -3.94 10.35
N GLU A 30 -4.23 -3.37 9.78
CA GLU A 30 -4.03 -1.93 9.69
C GLU A 30 -4.00 -1.45 8.23
N GLY A 31 -4.16 -0.16 8.01
CA GLY A 31 -4.18 0.43 6.67
C GLY A 31 -5.10 1.65 6.59
N PRO A 32 -5.14 2.35 5.44
CA PRO A 32 -5.92 3.59 5.30
C PRO A 32 -7.41 3.36 5.52
N LYS A 33 -8.14 4.40 5.90
CA LYS A 33 -9.60 4.35 5.95
C LYS A 33 -10.17 3.95 4.60
N ALA A 34 -11.32 3.29 4.62
CA ALA A 34 -12.08 2.90 3.43
C ALA A 34 -11.37 1.92 2.46
N CYS A 35 -10.23 1.31 2.83
CA CYS A 35 -9.58 0.27 2.00
C CYS A 35 -10.24 -1.12 2.14
N GLY A 36 -11.17 -1.31 3.10
CA GLY A 36 -11.97 -2.54 3.24
C GLY A 36 -11.62 -3.43 4.44
N LYS A 37 -10.80 -2.98 5.40
CA LYS A 37 -10.35 -3.77 6.57
C LYS A 37 -11.48 -4.50 7.31
N THR A 38 -12.47 -3.75 7.76
CA THR A 38 -13.63 -4.29 8.49
C THR A 38 -14.36 -5.33 7.66
N THR A 39 -14.67 -5.01 6.39
CA THR A 39 -15.40 -5.91 5.51
C THR A 39 -14.63 -7.22 5.22
N THR A 40 -13.31 -7.15 5.07
CA THR A 40 -12.45 -8.35 4.91
C THR A 40 -12.43 -9.17 6.21
N ALA A 41 -12.26 -8.53 7.36
CA ALA A 41 -12.27 -9.23 8.65
C ALA A 41 -13.62 -9.89 8.94
N GLU A 42 -14.74 -9.26 8.59
CA GLU A 42 -16.11 -9.81 8.73
C GLU A 42 -16.31 -11.12 7.97
N GLN A 43 -15.57 -11.36 6.86
CA GLN A 43 -15.68 -12.63 6.11
C GLN A 43 -15.21 -13.83 6.92
N GLN A 44 -14.32 -13.60 7.90
CA GLN A 44 -13.73 -14.65 8.73
C GLN A 44 -14.24 -14.63 10.18
N ALA A 45 -14.91 -13.55 10.58
CA ALA A 45 -15.37 -13.37 11.95
C ALA A 45 -16.60 -14.24 12.27
N LYS A 46 -16.56 -14.95 13.40
CA LYS A 46 -17.73 -15.63 13.97
C LYS A 46 -18.51 -14.73 14.93
N SER A 47 -17.86 -13.70 15.46
CA SER A 47 -18.52 -12.64 16.25
C SER A 47 -17.82 -11.31 16.02
N VAL A 48 -18.58 -10.21 16.14
CA VAL A 48 -18.08 -8.85 15.88
C VAL A 48 -18.41 -7.92 17.04
N LEU A 49 -17.46 -7.06 17.39
CA LEU A 49 -17.63 -5.92 18.30
C LEU A 49 -17.20 -4.66 17.55
N TYR A 50 -18.12 -3.73 17.31
CA TYR A 50 -17.82 -2.41 16.80
C TYR A 50 -17.62 -1.46 17.99
N MET A 51 -16.39 -0.97 18.18
CA MET A 51 -16.07 -0.07 19.29
C MET A 51 -16.64 1.34 19.09
N ASP A 52 -16.88 1.74 17.84
CA ASP A 52 -17.41 3.04 17.43
C ASP A 52 -18.94 3.06 17.24
N ASP A 53 -19.66 1.97 17.53
CA ASP A 53 -21.10 1.92 17.44
C ASP A 53 -21.74 3.02 18.30
N PRO A 54 -22.44 4.02 17.69
CA PRO A 54 -23.01 5.14 18.45
C PRO A 54 -23.99 4.73 19.55
N ALA A 55 -24.65 3.58 19.40
CA ALA A 55 -25.58 3.08 20.40
C ALA A 55 -24.87 2.49 21.64
N ASN A 56 -23.65 1.98 21.46
CA ASN A 56 -22.93 1.20 22.48
C ASN A 56 -21.57 1.79 22.88
N ILE A 57 -21.08 2.85 22.23
CA ILE A 57 -19.72 3.39 22.46
C ILE A 57 -19.45 3.73 23.92
N GLN A 58 -20.39 4.36 24.64
CA GLN A 58 -20.22 4.72 26.03
C GLN A 58 -20.14 3.48 26.94
N GLN A 59 -20.97 2.48 26.69
CA GLN A 59 -20.94 1.21 27.38
C GLN A 59 -19.63 0.44 27.09
N ASN A 60 -19.19 0.42 25.85
CA ASN A 60 -17.94 -0.22 25.44
C ASN A 60 -16.73 0.42 26.14
N LEU A 61 -16.68 1.75 26.21
CA LEU A 61 -15.62 2.47 26.93
C LEU A 61 -15.63 2.17 28.42
N GLN A 62 -16.81 2.17 29.08
CA GLN A 62 -16.95 1.81 30.48
C GLN A 62 -16.54 0.37 30.76
N LEU A 63 -16.91 -0.57 29.91
CA LEU A 63 -16.49 -1.98 30.02
C LEU A 63 -14.98 -2.15 29.82
N ALA A 64 -14.37 -1.39 28.89
CA ALA A 64 -12.94 -1.40 28.67
C ALA A 64 -12.16 -0.98 29.94
N GLU A 65 -12.72 -0.11 30.77
CA GLU A 65 -12.10 0.34 32.01
C GLU A 65 -12.41 -0.58 33.24
N THR A 66 -13.62 -1.12 33.29
CA THR A 66 -14.10 -1.83 34.50
C THR A 66 -14.07 -3.35 34.38
N ASN A 67 -14.35 -3.89 33.18
CA ASN A 67 -14.41 -5.33 32.90
C ASN A 67 -14.12 -5.66 31.44
N ILE A 68 -12.90 -5.41 31.01
CA ILE A 68 -12.48 -5.57 29.64
C ILE A 68 -12.69 -6.99 29.09
N LYS A 69 -12.64 -8.02 29.95
CA LYS A 69 -12.89 -9.42 29.56
C LYS A 69 -14.26 -9.61 28.90
N ARG A 70 -15.25 -8.79 29.29
CA ARG A 70 -16.59 -8.87 28.70
C ARG A 70 -16.64 -8.44 27.24
N LEU A 71 -15.77 -7.53 26.83
CA LEU A 71 -15.63 -7.14 25.40
C LEU A 71 -15.02 -8.25 24.55
N LEU A 72 -14.22 -9.13 25.18
CA LEU A 72 -13.55 -10.25 24.49
C LEU A 72 -14.42 -11.52 24.41
N GLN A 73 -15.60 -11.53 25.03
CA GLN A 73 -16.53 -12.66 24.99
C GLN A 73 -17.25 -12.73 23.64
N GLY A 74 -17.28 -13.93 23.05
CA GLY A 74 -17.95 -14.24 21.79
C GLY A 74 -17.26 -15.39 21.08
N ASP A 75 -17.89 -15.87 20.02
CA ASP A 75 -17.31 -16.91 19.17
C ASP A 75 -16.07 -16.41 18.45
N THR A 76 -15.05 -17.26 18.35
CA THR A 76 -13.76 -16.94 17.72
C THR A 76 -13.62 -17.60 16.35
N PRO A 77 -12.98 -16.94 15.37
CA PRO A 77 -12.32 -15.62 15.41
C PRO A 77 -13.29 -14.48 15.73
N ARG A 78 -12.92 -13.64 16.71
CA ARG A 78 -13.71 -12.47 17.09
C ARG A 78 -13.08 -11.20 16.53
N LEU A 79 -13.85 -10.45 15.73
CA LEU A 79 -13.46 -9.13 15.26
C LEU A 79 -13.74 -8.07 16.33
N ILE A 80 -12.75 -7.22 16.59
CA ILE A 80 -12.88 -5.99 17.39
C ILE A 80 -12.50 -4.83 16.45
N ASP A 81 -13.52 -4.16 15.93
CA ASP A 81 -13.36 -3.06 14.97
C ASP A 81 -13.10 -1.74 15.68
N GLU A 82 -12.21 -0.91 15.10
CA GLU A 82 -11.74 0.38 15.68
C GLU A 82 -11.18 0.24 17.11
N TRP A 83 -10.39 -0.83 17.35
CA TRP A 83 -9.85 -1.16 18.70
C TRP A 83 -9.08 -0.03 19.36
N GLN A 84 -8.48 0.89 18.60
CA GLN A 84 -7.71 2.02 19.11
C GLN A 84 -8.55 3.03 19.91
N ILE A 85 -9.87 2.94 19.86
CA ILE A 85 -10.79 3.72 20.71
C ILE A 85 -10.59 3.37 22.20
N ALA A 86 -10.24 2.10 22.48
CA ALA A 86 -9.89 1.64 23.81
C ALA A 86 -8.56 0.85 23.78
N PRO A 87 -7.39 1.53 23.79
CA PRO A 87 -6.09 0.89 23.56
C PRO A 87 -5.72 -0.24 24.52
N GLN A 88 -6.31 -0.26 25.73
CA GLN A 88 -6.15 -1.35 26.71
C GLN A 88 -6.67 -2.72 26.21
N ILE A 89 -7.48 -2.75 25.16
CA ILE A 89 -7.90 -3.99 24.47
C ILE A 89 -6.68 -4.79 23.99
N TRP A 90 -5.63 -4.12 23.56
CA TRP A 90 -4.39 -4.75 23.12
C TRP A 90 -3.81 -5.72 24.18
N ASP A 91 -3.60 -5.22 25.40
CA ASP A 91 -3.06 -6.03 26.48
C ASP A 91 -4.01 -7.14 26.91
N ALA A 92 -5.33 -6.90 26.85
CA ALA A 92 -6.33 -7.90 27.18
C ALA A 92 -6.37 -9.03 26.15
N VAL A 93 -6.33 -8.71 24.84
CA VAL A 93 -6.25 -9.71 23.76
C VAL A 93 -4.96 -10.52 23.86
N ARG A 94 -3.82 -9.87 24.10
CA ARG A 94 -2.55 -10.56 24.33
C ARG A 94 -2.66 -11.56 25.49
N PHE A 95 -3.25 -11.12 26.62
CA PHE A 95 -3.43 -11.98 27.79
C PHE A 95 -4.31 -13.20 27.49
N GLU A 96 -5.43 -13.01 26.78
CA GLU A 96 -6.31 -14.11 26.37
C GLU A 96 -5.62 -15.09 25.41
N ALA A 97 -4.83 -14.58 24.44
CA ALA A 97 -4.04 -15.42 23.52
C ALA A 97 -3.00 -16.27 24.27
N ASP A 98 -2.36 -15.70 25.31
CA ASP A 98 -1.43 -16.46 26.17
C ASP A 98 -2.12 -17.59 26.95
N HIS A 99 -3.35 -17.39 27.42
CA HIS A 99 -4.01 -18.29 28.36
C HIS A 99 -4.86 -19.36 27.67
N ARG A 100 -5.50 -19.03 26.55
CA ARG A 100 -6.33 -20.00 25.79
C ARG A 100 -5.48 -21.00 25.03
N LYS A 101 -4.24 -20.64 24.64
CA LYS A 101 -3.29 -21.46 23.89
C LYS A 101 -3.80 -21.92 22.53
N ASP A 102 -4.80 -21.26 22.00
CA ASP A 102 -5.35 -21.48 20.67
C ASP A 102 -4.92 -20.34 19.75
N ASP A 103 -4.77 -20.62 18.47
CA ASP A 103 -4.56 -19.60 17.44
C ASP A 103 -5.91 -19.13 16.87
N GLY A 104 -5.90 -18.03 16.09
CA GLY A 104 -7.09 -17.52 15.43
C GLY A 104 -8.18 -16.99 16.34
N LEU A 105 -7.84 -16.48 17.51
CA LEU A 105 -8.84 -16.04 18.51
C LEU A 105 -9.42 -14.68 18.18
N PHE A 106 -8.56 -13.70 17.77
CA PHE A 106 -8.97 -12.31 17.61
C PHE A 106 -8.46 -11.68 16.33
N MET A 107 -9.27 -10.80 15.78
CA MET A 107 -8.89 -9.84 14.75
C MET A 107 -9.15 -8.44 15.27
N LEU A 108 -8.15 -7.56 15.20
CA LEU A 108 -8.25 -6.15 15.52
C LEU A 108 -8.15 -5.32 14.24
N THR A 109 -9.10 -4.45 13.96
CA THR A 109 -9.02 -3.51 12.85
C THR A 109 -8.86 -2.09 13.35
N GLY A 110 -8.00 -1.32 12.67
CA GLY A 110 -7.78 0.08 13.00
C GLY A 110 -7.27 0.88 11.80
N SER A 111 -7.75 2.10 11.68
CA SER A 111 -7.37 3.03 10.61
C SER A 111 -6.28 4.02 11.03
N ALA A 112 -5.81 3.93 12.25
CA ALA A 112 -4.75 4.76 12.80
C ALA A 112 -4.04 4.03 13.95
N VAL A 113 -2.80 4.42 14.20
CA VAL A 113 -2.07 4.02 15.39
C VAL A 113 -2.73 4.70 16.61
N PRO A 114 -2.92 4.00 17.76
CA PRO A 114 -3.53 4.60 18.94
C PRO A 114 -2.87 5.92 19.34
N ALA A 115 -3.68 6.94 19.62
CA ALA A 115 -3.19 8.25 20.04
C ALA A 115 -2.46 8.17 21.40
N ASP A 116 -3.00 7.37 22.32
CA ASP A 116 -2.42 7.13 23.65
C ASP A 116 -1.77 5.74 23.73
N LYS A 117 -0.49 5.67 23.37
CA LYS A 117 0.32 4.44 23.52
C LYS A 117 0.68 4.11 24.95
N SER A 118 0.49 5.02 25.93
CA SER A 118 0.80 4.76 27.34
C SER A 118 -0.10 3.68 27.95
N LYS A 119 -1.27 3.47 27.35
CA LYS A 119 -2.22 2.42 27.74
C LYS A 119 -1.85 1.03 27.23
N ILE A 120 -0.85 0.93 26.34
CA ILE A 120 -0.30 -0.33 25.83
C ILE A 120 0.99 -0.63 26.59
N ARG A 121 1.00 -1.68 27.40
CA ARG A 121 2.15 -2.05 28.25
C ARG A 121 3.08 -3.07 27.59
N HIS A 122 2.59 -3.83 26.63
CA HIS A 122 3.30 -4.93 25.99
C HIS A 122 3.34 -4.79 24.46
N THR A 123 4.41 -5.25 23.83
CA THR A 123 4.60 -5.15 22.37
C THR A 123 3.73 -6.11 21.57
N GLY A 124 3.15 -7.14 22.20
CA GLY A 124 2.40 -8.20 21.50
C GLY A 124 3.27 -9.22 20.74
N ALA A 125 4.60 -9.11 20.82
CA ALA A 125 5.52 -10.00 20.12
C ALA A 125 5.23 -11.48 20.41
N GLY A 126 5.13 -12.30 19.33
CA GLY A 126 4.83 -13.72 19.40
C GLY A 126 3.36 -14.07 19.71
N ARG A 127 2.44 -13.09 19.73
CA ARG A 127 0.98 -13.28 19.93
C ARG A 127 0.16 -12.64 18.85
N PHE A 128 0.70 -11.60 18.21
CA PHE A 128 0.06 -10.90 17.13
C PHE A 128 0.80 -11.10 15.82
N ALA A 129 0.05 -11.35 14.76
CA ALA A 129 0.49 -11.09 13.39
C ALA A 129 0.00 -9.70 12.94
N TRP A 130 0.68 -9.11 11.97
CA TRP A 130 0.31 -7.85 11.33
C TRP A 130 -0.07 -8.11 9.89
N LEU A 131 -1.16 -7.50 9.45
CA LEU A 131 -1.63 -7.49 8.06
C LEU A 131 -1.85 -6.04 7.63
N THR A 132 -1.08 -5.56 6.68
CA THR A 132 -1.25 -4.21 6.12
C THR A 132 -2.16 -4.28 4.90
N MET A 133 -3.40 -3.82 5.05
CA MET A 133 -4.32 -3.71 3.92
C MET A 133 -4.13 -2.40 3.17
N ARG A 134 -3.96 -2.51 1.85
CA ARG A 134 -3.88 -1.38 0.92
C ARG A 134 -5.16 -1.28 0.08
N PRO A 135 -5.40 -0.19 -0.66
CA PRO A 135 -6.43 -0.14 -1.69
C PRO A 135 -6.30 -1.33 -2.67
N MET A 136 -7.38 -1.68 -3.35
CA MET A 136 -7.45 -2.84 -4.24
C MET A 136 -6.45 -2.69 -5.40
N THR A 137 -5.79 -3.78 -5.75
CA THR A 137 -4.97 -3.89 -6.96
C THR A 137 -5.85 -3.91 -8.20
N LEU A 138 -5.25 -3.79 -9.40
CA LEU A 138 -5.98 -3.93 -10.66
C LEU A 138 -6.57 -5.34 -10.82
N TRP A 139 -5.91 -6.37 -10.28
CA TRP A 139 -6.46 -7.73 -10.29
C TRP A 139 -7.67 -7.86 -9.36
N GLU A 140 -7.58 -7.39 -8.11
CA GLU A 140 -8.70 -7.43 -7.15
C GLU A 140 -9.90 -6.59 -7.62
N SER A 141 -9.66 -5.51 -8.37
CA SER A 141 -10.71 -4.67 -8.93
C SER A 141 -11.27 -5.18 -10.27
N GLY A 142 -10.61 -6.18 -10.86
CA GLY A 142 -11.08 -6.89 -12.07
C GLY A 142 -10.65 -6.24 -13.39
N GLU A 143 -9.65 -5.37 -13.37
CA GLU A 143 -9.05 -4.79 -14.57
C GLU A 143 -7.87 -5.61 -15.09
N SER A 144 -7.17 -6.36 -14.24
CA SER A 144 -6.14 -7.30 -14.69
C SER A 144 -6.75 -8.69 -14.94
N SER A 145 -6.30 -9.37 -16.00
CA SER A 145 -6.66 -10.77 -16.29
C SER A 145 -6.04 -11.76 -15.29
N GLY A 146 -4.89 -11.40 -14.71
CA GLY A 146 -4.16 -12.26 -13.78
C GLY A 146 -3.47 -13.46 -14.45
N ASP A 147 -3.18 -13.38 -15.74
CA ASP A 147 -2.49 -14.45 -16.48
C ASP A 147 -1.04 -14.62 -16.02
N VAL A 148 -0.40 -13.53 -15.57
CA VAL A 148 0.97 -13.52 -15.07
C VAL A 148 0.97 -13.37 -13.56
N SER A 149 1.41 -14.40 -12.84
CA SER A 149 1.52 -14.41 -11.39
C SER A 149 2.95 -14.10 -10.94
N ILE A 150 3.11 -13.16 -10.01
CA ILE A 150 4.42 -12.86 -9.38
C ILE A 150 4.99 -14.13 -8.71
N ARG A 151 4.15 -14.93 -8.07
CA ARG A 151 4.54 -16.22 -7.49
C ARG A 151 5.15 -17.15 -8.52
N ASP A 152 4.50 -17.28 -9.68
CA ASP A 152 4.96 -18.17 -10.75
C ASP A 152 6.25 -17.64 -11.38
N LEU A 153 6.43 -16.31 -11.49
CA LEU A 153 7.68 -15.72 -11.99
C LEU A 153 8.88 -16.02 -11.08
N PHE A 154 8.69 -16.19 -9.78
CA PHE A 154 9.75 -16.66 -8.89
C PHE A 154 10.10 -18.14 -9.08
N ALA A 155 9.14 -18.94 -9.52
CA ALA A 155 9.30 -20.39 -9.68
C ALA A 155 9.69 -20.81 -11.09
N LYS A 156 9.10 -20.19 -12.11
CA LYS A 156 9.20 -20.57 -13.54
C LYS A 156 9.11 -19.35 -14.46
N PRO A 157 10.09 -18.44 -14.42
CA PRO A 157 10.04 -17.17 -15.16
C PRO A 157 9.99 -17.35 -16.70
N GLU A 158 10.42 -18.50 -17.22
CA GLU A 158 10.41 -18.82 -18.65
C GLU A 158 9.00 -19.02 -19.24
N LYS A 159 7.99 -19.15 -18.37
CA LYS A 159 6.59 -19.39 -18.80
C LYS A 159 5.72 -18.14 -18.79
N VAL A 160 6.33 -16.98 -18.98
CA VAL A 160 5.58 -15.73 -19.07
C VAL A 160 4.71 -15.73 -20.34
N ASP A 161 3.40 -15.64 -20.14
CA ASP A 161 2.39 -15.51 -21.21
C ASP A 161 1.14 -14.86 -20.62
N GLY A 162 0.48 -13.98 -21.36
CA GLY A 162 -0.73 -13.32 -20.91
C GLY A 162 -1.20 -12.23 -21.87
N GLU A 163 -2.47 -11.87 -21.77
CA GLU A 163 -3.10 -10.86 -22.61
C GLU A 163 -3.67 -9.71 -21.76
N SER A 164 -3.54 -8.49 -22.26
CA SER A 164 -4.13 -7.30 -21.68
C SER A 164 -4.93 -6.52 -22.71
N ALA A 165 -6.14 -6.14 -22.33
CA ALA A 165 -7.00 -5.27 -23.13
C ALA A 165 -6.96 -3.80 -22.66
N LEU A 166 -6.19 -3.46 -21.61
CA LEU A 166 -6.15 -2.11 -21.05
C LEU A 166 -5.49 -1.13 -22.04
N LYS A 167 -6.16 0.01 -22.19
CA LYS A 167 -5.69 1.16 -22.97
C LYS A 167 -5.19 2.25 -22.03
N MET A 168 -4.53 3.26 -22.60
CA MET A 168 -4.00 4.39 -21.83
C MET A 168 -5.11 5.16 -21.08
N GLU A 169 -6.29 5.25 -21.69
CA GLU A 169 -7.47 5.88 -21.07
C GLU A 169 -7.96 5.11 -19.83
N ASP A 170 -7.92 3.79 -19.89
CA ASP A 170 -8.29 2.92 -18.76
C ASP A 170 -7.29 3.07 -17.60
N ILE A 171 -6.00 3.12 -17.92
CA ILE A 171 -4.92 3.36 -16.94
C ILE A 171 -5.07 4.75 -16.31
N ALA A 172 -5.25 5.80 -17.10
CA ALA A 172 -5.45 7.17 -16.59
C ALA A 172 -6.68 7.25 -15.67
N TYR A 173 -7.77 6.58 -16.06
CA TYR A 173 -8.97 6.51 -15.23
C TYR A 173 -8.73 5.71 -13.93
N ALA A 174 -8.08 4.54 -14.00
CA ALA A 174 -7.77 3.71 -12.82
C ALA A 174 -6.88 4.44 -11.80
N ILE A 175 -5.87 5.18 -12.28
CA ILE A 175 -5.02 6.06 -11.46
C ILE A 175 -5.86 7.10 -10.72
N CYS A 176 -6.78 7.79 -11.41
CA CYS A 176 -7.59 8.85 -10.80
C CYS A 176 -8.69 8.30 -9.86
N ARG A 177 -9.28 7.14 -10.19
CA ARG A 177 -10.31 6.49 -9.37
C ARG A 177 -9.73 5.84 -8.12
N GLY A 178 -8.49 5.33 -8.21
CA GLY A 178 -7.85 4.54 -7.18
C GLY A 178 -8.47 3.15 -6.97
N GLY A 179 -7.86 2.39 -6.04
CA GLY A 179 -8.31 1.06 -5.63
C GLY A 179 -9.29 1.05 -4.46
N TRP A 180 -10.03 2.12 -4.22
CA TRP A 180 -10.96 2.22 -3.09
C TRP A 180 -12.23 1.39 -3.36
N PRO A 181 -12.58 0.38 -2.53
CA PRO A 181 -13.74 -0.49 -2.78
C PRO A 181 -15.03 0.27 -3.09
N LYS A 182 -15.27 1.37 -2.35
CA LYS A 182 -16.49 2.17 -2.53
C LYS A 182 -16.51 2.97 -3.86
N SER A 183 -15.36 3.34 -4.42
CA SER A 183 -15.29 4.00 -5.73
C SER A 183 -15.60 3.03 -6.86
N LEU A 184 -15.24 1.75 -6.73
CA LEU A 184 -15.51 0.68 -7.70
C LEU A 184 -17.00 0.33 -7.84
N THR A 185 -17.81 0.62 -6.81
CA THR A 185 -19.25 0.32 -6.82
C THR A 185 -20.11 1.46 -7.38
N LYS A 186 -19.52 2.57 -7.80
CA LYS A 186 -20.26 3.73 -8.31
C LYS A 186 -20.82 3.48 -9.69
N LYS A 187 -22.05 3.97 -9.94
CA LYS A 187 -22.75 3.83 -11.22
C LYS A 187 -22.16 4.65 -12.38
N SER A 188 -21.34 5.66 -12.09
CA SER A 188 -20.71 6.49 -13.11
C SER A 188 -19.27 6.83 -12.76
N GLN A 189 -18.42 7.01 -13.77
CA GLN A 189 -17.05 7.45 -13.61
C GLN A 189 -16.95 8.76 -12.81
N LYS A 190 -17.80 9.74 -13.10
CA LYS A 190 -17.84 11.00 -12.36
C LYS A 190 -18.09 10.79 -10.86
N ALA A 191 -18.99 9.89 -10.48
CA ALA A 191 -19.28 9.59 -9.09
C ALA A 191 -18.11 8.85 -8.40
N ALA A 192 -17.39 7.97 -9.14
CA ALA A 192 -16.21 7.29 -8.64
C ALA A 192 -15.06 8.27 -8.35
N LEU A 193 -14.76 9.17 -9.27
CA LEU A 193 -13.75 10.23 -9.09
C LEU A 193 -14.13 11.17 -7.94
N ARG A 194 -15.40 11.55 -7.83
CA ARG A 194 -15.89 12.40 -6.73
C ARG A 194 -15.68 11.73 -5.37
N GLN A 195 -15.85 10.41 -5.27
CA GLN A 195 -15.61 9.66 -4.03
C GLN A 195 -14.18 9.86 -3.50
N VAL A 196 -13.18 9.88 -4.39
CA VAL A 196 -11.78 10.09 -4.01
C VAL A 196 -11.54 11.54 -3.57
N THR A 197 -12.10 12.51 -4.28
CA THR A 197 -12.00 13.92 -3.88
C THR A 197 -12.59 14.15 -2.48
N GLU A 198 -13.78 13.58 -2.20
CA GLU A 198 -14.38 13.68 -0.86
C GLU A 198 -13.56 12.97 0.22
N TYR A 199 -12.89 11.86 -0.13
CA TYR A 199 -11.99 11.19 0.80
C TYR A 199 -10.75 12.04 1.10
N PHE A 200 -10.13 12.65 0.07
CA PHE A 200 -9.02 13.60 0.26
C PHE A 200 -9.42 14.78 1.15
N GLU A 201 -10.61 15.36 0.94
CA GLU A 201 -11.15 16.42 1.78
C GLU A 201 -11.32 15.95 3.24
N ALA A 202 -11.81 14.74 3.49
CA ALA A 202 -11.95 14.19 4.83
C ALA A 202 -10.61 13.99 5.54
N ILE A 203 -9.59 13.52 4.82
CA ILE A 203 -8.21 13.38 5.35
C ILE A 203 -7.70 14.74 5.83
N THR A 204 -7.76 15.76 4.99
CA THR A 204 -7.17 17.08 5.28
C THR A 204 -7.94 17.86 6.33
N ARG A 205 -9.28 17.73 6.38
CA ARG A 205 -10.14 18.45 7.33
C ARG A 205 -10.18 17.84 8.72
N SER A 206 -10.08 16.51 8.83
CA SER A 206 -10.32 15.88 10.12
C SER A 206 -9.35 14.77 10.48
N ASP A 207 -9.04 13.84 9.58
CA ASP A 207 -8.32 12.62 9.97
C ASP A 207 -6.87 12.91 10.40
N ILE A 208 -6.21 13.86 9.73
CA ILE A 208 -4.83 14.25 10.04
C ILE A 208 -4.66 14.84 11.45
N SER A 209 -5.70 15.48 12.01
CA SER A 209 -5.68 16.03 13.37
C SER A 209 -6.08 15.01 14.41
N ARG A 210 -6.98 14.09 14.07
CA ARG A 210 -7.49 13.05 15.00
C ARG A 210 -6.45 11.99 15.36
N VAL A 211 -5.44 11.79 14.52
CA VAL A 211 -4.48 10.69 14.68
C VAL A 211 -3.64 10.75 15.96
N ASP A 212 -3.37 11.94 16.48
CA ASP A 212 -2.57 12.16 17.69
C ASP A 212 -3.07 13.33 18.54
N GLY A 213 -4.26 13.84 18.26
CA GLY A 213 -4.88 14.94 19.00
C GLY A 213 -4.22 16.30 18.77
N VAL A 214 -3.27 16.39 17.83
CA VAL A 214 -2.65 17.68 17.45
C VAL A 214 -3.52 18.34 16.38
N GLU A 215 -4.04 19.51 16.68
CA GLU A 215 -4.79 20.30 15.71
C GLU A 215 -3.89 20.72 14.55
N ARG A 216 -4.31 20.42 13.31
CA ARG A 216 -3.58 20.74 12.08
C ARG A 216 -4.45 21.53 11.13
N ASP A 217 -3.85 22.57 10.55
CA ASP A 217 -4.52 23.40 9.55
C ASP A 217 -4.75 22.65 8.25
N GLU A 218 -5.98 22.70 7.75
CA GLU A 218 -6.42 22.04 6.51
C GLU A 218 -5.65 22.52 5.29
N PHE A 219 -5.42 23.84 5.19
CA PHE A 219 -4.74 24.41 4.02
C PHE A 219 -3.27 24.00 3.99
N ARG A 220 -2.61 23.98 5.13
CA ARG A 220 -1.23 23.47 5.25
C ARG A 220 -1.13 22.00 4.89
N ALA A 221 -2.10 21.17 5.32
CA ALA A 221 -2.18 19.76 4.94
C ALA A 221 -2.32 19.60 3.42
N LYS A 222 -3.22 20.35 2.78
CA LYS A 222 -3.42 20.33 1.32
C LYS A 222 -2.16 20.75 0.56
N ARG A 223 -1.48 21.80 1.02
CA ARG A 223 -0.23 22.29 0.40
C ARG A 223 0.87 21.26 0.48
N LEU A 224 1.08 20.66 1.67
CA LEU A 224 2.07 19.62 1.83
C LEU A 224 1.74 18.40 0.94
N MET A 225 0.50 17.95 0.93
CA MET A 225 0.10 16.82 0.09
C MET A 225 0.27 17.13 -1.41
N ARG A 226 0.07 18.38 -1.83
CA ARG A 226 0.33 18.82 -3.21
C ARG A 226 1.83 18.80 -3.54
N SER A 227 2.69 19.30 -2.66
CA SER A 227 4.14 19.21 -2.81
C SER A 227 4.60 17.75 -2.86
N TYR A 228 4.09 16.92 -1.96
CA TYR A 228 4.39 15.50 -1.92
C TYR A 228 3.95 14.79 -3.22
N ALA A 229 2.83 15.20 -3.82
CA ALA A 229 2.34 14.67 -5.09
C ALA A 229 3.24 15.04 -6.29
N ARG A 230 3.79 16.26 -6.30
CA ARG A 230 4.77 16.68 -7.32
C ARG A 230 6.11 15.93 -7.23
N LEU A 231 6.47 15.50 -6.02
CA LEU A 231 7.74 14.80 -5.71
C LEU A 231 7.56 13.27 -5.62
N GLN A 232 6.43 12.75 -6.05
CA GLN A 232 6.15 11.32 -6.03
C GLN A 232 7.10 10.57 -6.98
N GLY A 233 7.49 9.34 -6.62
CA GLY A 233 8.51 8.59 -7.35
C GLY A 233 9.94 9.11 -7.18
N ALA A 234 10.15 10.20 -6.43
CA ALA A 234 11.47 10.79 -6.22
C ALA A 234 12.02 10.53 -4.81
N MET A 235 13.34 10.42 -4.69
CA MET A 235 14.04 10.39 -3.39
C MET A 235 14.13 11.80 -2.79
N ALA A 236 12.98 12.47 -2.63
CA ALA A 236 12.92 13.82 -2.11
C ALA A 236 13.22 13.86 -0.60
N SER A 237 14.23 14.63 -0.22
CA SER A 237 14.52 14.91 1.19
C SER A 237 13.49 15.89 1.78
N ILE A 238 13.43 15.99 3.11
CA ILE A 238 12.57 16.99 3.76
C ILE A 238 12.91 18.41 3.31
N PRO A 239 14.19 18.83 3.24
CA PRO A 239 14.53 20.13 2.65
C PRO A 239 14.03 20.32 1.22
N THR A 240 14.05 19.27 0.38
CA THR A 240 13.54 19.33 -0.99
C THR A 240 12.03 19.58 -1.03
N ILE A 241 11.26 18.93 -0.13
CA ILE A 241 9.82 19.16 0.00
C ILE A 241 9.54 20.60 0.44
N ILE A 242 10.29 21.11 1.40
CA ILE A 242 10.17 22.49 1.88
C ILE A 242 10.49 23.50 0.78
N GLU A 243 11.54 23.26 -0.01
CA GLU A 243 11.92 24.11 -1.15
C GLU A 243 10.84 24.13 -2.23
N ASP A 244 10.25 22.96 -2.56
CA ASP A 244 9.11 22.89 -3.47
C ASP A 244 7.89 23.66 -2.94
N MET A 245 7.61 23.57 -1.64
CA MET A 245 6.53 24.33 -1.01
C MET A 245 6.80 25.84 -1.07
N LYS A 246 8.01 26.30 -0.76
CA LYS A 246 8.38 27.73 -0.85
C LYS A 246 8.22 28.29 -2.25
N THR A 247 8.57 27.48 -3.26
CA THR A 247 8.50 27.91 -4.66
C THR A 247 7.06 27.96 -5.19
N ASN A 248 6.23 27.02 -4.77
CA ASN A 248 4.92 26.79 -5.40
C ASN A 248 3.72 27.14 -4.51
N GLU A 249 3.92 27.40 -3.22
CA GLU A 249 2.84 27.65 -2.28
C GLU A 249 3.01 29.01 -1.57
N PRO A 250 1.92 29.71 -1.24
CA PRO A 250 1.98 31.11 -0.76
C PRO A 250 2.43 31.30 0.69
N GLU A 251 2.66 30.22 1.45
CA GLU A 251 2.99 30.31 2.88
C GLU A 251 4.13 29.35 3.25
N ASP A 252 5.02 29.82 4.11
CA ASP A 252 6.18 29.07 4.59
C ASP A 252 5.81 28.18 5.80
N MET A 253 6.35 26.97 5.84
CA MET A 253 6.24 26.06 6.98
C MET A 253 7.62 25.70 7.50
N SER A 254 7.78 25.65 8.84
CA SER A 254 9.03 25.18 9.44
C SER A 254 9.24 23.68 9.18
N ASP A 255 10.51 23.26 9.19
CA ASP A 255 10.91 21.85 9.03
C ASP A 255 10.19 20.94 10.02
N GLU A 256 10.06 21.38 11.29
CA GLU A 256 9.36 20.62 12.34
C GLU A 256 7.88 20.44 12.02
N THR A 257 7.24 21.50 11.48
CA THR A 257 5.83 21.45 11.08
C THR A 257 5.66 20.46 9.93
N VAL A 258 6.46 20.56 8.87
CA VAL A 258 6.42 19.62 7.73
C VAL A 258 6.61 18.17 8.20
N LEU A 259 7.59 17.91 9.06
CA LEU A 259 7.84 16.59 9.64
C LEU A 259 6.65 16.08 10.47
N SER A 260 5.99 16.96 11.25
CA SER A 260 4.80 16.60 12.03
C SER A 260 3.65 16.15 11.13
N TYR A 261 3.39 16.88 10.04
CA TYR A 261 2.35 16.51 9.08
C TYR A 261 2.67 15.21 8.33
N ILE A 262 3.91 15.02 7.87
CA ILE A 262 4.36 13.78 7.23
C ILE A 262 4.19 12.58 8.19
N LYS A 263 4.59 12.73 9.45
CA LYS A 263 4.39 11.67 10.46
C LYS A 263 2.91 11.35 10.67
N ALA A 264 2.04 12.36 10.68
CA ALA A 264 0.60 12.16 10.80
C ALA A 264 0.03 11.42 9.58
N LEU A 265 0.40 11.81 8.35
CA LEU A 265 -0.02 11.14 7.11
C LEU A 265 0.46 9.68 7.06
N LYS A 266 1.67 9.37 7.56
CA LYS A 266 2.16 7.99 7.70
C LYS A 266 1.35 7.19 8.71
N LYS A 267 1.00 7.78 9.85
CA LYS A 267 0.21 7.12 10.90
C LYS A 267 -1.22 6.76 10.49
N ILE A 268 -1.79 7.49 9.52
CA ILE A 268 -3.10 7.19 8.93
C ILE A 268 -3.00 6.48 7.59
N PHE A 269 -1.81 5.98 7.25
CA PHE A 269 -1.54 5.19 6.05
C PHE A 269 -1.88 5.90 4.73
N VAL A 270 -1.77 7.23 4.67
CA VAL A 270 -2.00 8.03 3.45
C VAL A 270 -0.77 8.05 2.57
N ILE A 271 0.42 8.08 3.18
CA ILE A 271 1.71 7.97 2.50
C ILE A 271 2.48 6.75 3.01
N GLU A 272 3.12 6.06 2.08
CA GLU A 272 3.91 4.86 2.32
C GLU A 272 5.18 4.94 1.47
N ASP A 273 6.27 5.46 2.06
CA ASP A 273 7.54 5.59 1.36
C ASP A 273 8.15 4.20 1.07
N MET A 274 8.95 4.11 0.01
CA MET A 274 9.61 2.88 -0.40
C MET A 274 11.09 2.92 0.00
N PRO A 275 11.58 1.97 0.82
CA PRO A 275 12.97 1.93 1.27
C PRO A 275 13.92 1.53 0.14
N ALA A 276 15.19 1.91 0.30
CA ALA A 276 16.23 1.53 -0.63
C ALA A 276 16.65 0.06 -0.45
N TRP A 277 16.83 -0.64 -1.57
CA TRP A 277 17.45 -1.95 -1.61
C TRP A 277 18.97 -1.85 -1.50
N ASN A 278 19.57 -2.68 -0.66
CA ASN A 278 21.01 -2.70 -0.44
C ASN A 278 21.61 -4.08 -0.75
N PRO A 279 21.78 -4.43 -2.04
CA PRO A 279 22.36 -5.71 -2.43
C PRO A 279 23.88 -5.76 -2.22
N ASN A 280 24.42 -6.98 -2.23
CA ASN A 280 25.85 -7.18 -2.37
C ASN A 280 26.27 -6.90 -3.83
N LEU A 281 27.11 -5.87 -4.03
CA LEU A 281 27.64 -5.51 -5.35
C LEU A 281 29.08 -6.03 -5.53
N ARG A 282 29.46 -6.35 -6.76
CA ARG A 282 30.83 -6.72 -7.14
C ARG A 282 31.79 -5.55 -6.98
N SER A 283 31.32 -4.33 -7.17
CA SER A 283 32.08 -3.09 -6.99
C SER A 283 31.72 -2.41 -5.67
N LYS A 284 32.62 -1.52 -5.18
CA LYS A 284 32.35 -0.67 -4.02
C LYS A 284 31.49 0.57 -4.36
N THR A 285 30.54 0.42 -5.29
CA THR A 285 29.64 1.52 -5.65
C THR A 285 28.72 1.84 -4.47
N SER A 286 28.70 3.11 -4.06
CA SER A 286 27.82 3.55 -2.98
C SER A 286 26.36 3.60 -3.45
N ILE A 287 25.47 2.97 -2.69
CA ILE A 287 24.02 2.98 -2.90
C ILE A 287 23.43 4.21 -2.21
N ARG A 288 22.44 4.84 -2.81
CA ARG A 288 21.64 5.88 -2.18
C ARG A 288 20.59 5.23 -1.27
N THR A 289 20.52 5.65 -0.02
CA THR A 289 19.70 5.00 1.03
C THR A 289 18.45 5.80 1.42
N SER A 290 18.19 6.94 0.75
CA SER A 290 16.99 7.73 1.00
C SER A 290 15.76 7.01 0.45
N ASP A 291 14.65 7.04 1.19
CA ASP A 291 13.38 6.50 0.73
C ASP A 291 12.84 7.26 -0.47
N THR A 292 12.19 6.56 -1.39
CA THR A 292 11.37 7.15 -2.45
C THR A 292 9.97 7.46 -1.92
N ARG A 293 9.43 8.62 -2.30
CA ARG A 293 8.16 9.15 -1.78
C ARG A 293 6.97 8.61 -2.56
N TYR A 294 6.00 8.01 -1.85
CA TYR A 294 4.75 7.53 -2.45
C TYR A 294 3.54 7.78 -1.57
N PHE A 295 2.42 8.12 -2.21
CA PHE A 295 1.12 7.87 -1.60
C PHE A 295 0.80 6.38 -1.62
N VAL A 296 -0.05 5.94 -0.70
CA VAL A 296 -0.53 4.55 -0.66
C VAL A 296 -1.35 4.18 -1.90
N ASP A 297 -1.94 5.19 -2.55
CA ASP A 297 -2.71 5.07 -3.80
C ASP A 297 -2.56 6.36 -4.61
N PRO A 298 -2.31 6.28 -5.94
CA PRO A 298 -2.06 7.45 -6.78
C PRO A 298 -3.22 8.43 -6.80
N SER A 299 -4.44 7.98 -6.62
CA SER A 299 -5.63 8.84 -6.67
C SER A 299 -5.64 9.95 -5.62
N LEU A 300 -4.99 9.75 -4.47
CA LEU A 300 -4.85 10.80 -3.46
C LEU A 300 -3.91 11.92 -3.92
N ALA A 301 -2.86 11.59 -4.65
CA ALA A 301 -1.96 12.57 -5.24
C ALA A 301 -2.69 13.35 -6.36
N ILE A 302 -3.45 12.66 -7.20
CA ILE A 302 -4.31 13.27 -8.25
C ILE A 302 -5.31 14.26 -7.63
N ALA A 303 -5.97 13.85 -6.54
CA ALA A 303 -6.90 14.72 -5.81
C ALA A 303 -6.18 15.95 -5.21
N ALA A 304 -4.97 15.78 -4.67
CA ALA A 304 -4.17 16.87 -4.13
C ALA A 304 -3.77 17.89 -5.22
N LEU A 305 -3.45 17.44 -6.42
CA LEU A 305 -3.11 18.30 -7.57
C LEU A 305 -4.34 18.92 -8.22
N GLY A 306 -5.53 18.36 -8.02
CA GLY A 306 -6.77 18.84 -8.64
C GLY A 306 -6.85 18.57 -10.14
N ILE A 307 -6.23 17.49 -10.62
CA ILE A 307 -6.21 17.06 -12.03
C ILE A 307 -7.09 15.81 -12.23
N GLY A 308 -7.33 15.46 -13.48
CA GLY A 308 -8.17 14.33 -13.86
C GLY A 308 -7.59 13.46 -15.00
N PRO A 309 -8.35 12.45 -15.47
CA PRO A 309 -7.84 11.53 -16.50
C PRO A 309 -7.39 12.22 -17.79
N ASN A 310 -8.09 13.25 -18.24
CA ASN A 310 -7.74 13.97 -19.46
C ASN A 310 -6.44 14.77 -19.30
N ASP A 311 -6.18 15.32 -18.11
CA ASP A 311 -4.93 16.04 -17.83
C ASP A 311 -3.75 15.10 -17.91
N LEU A 312 -3.89 13.87 -17.37
CA LEU A 312 -2.88 12.82 -17.45
C LEU A 312 -2.61 12.38 -18.90
N LEU A 313 -3.64 12.23 -19.73
CA LEU A 313 -3.50 11.86 -21.13
C LEU A 313 -2.81 12.95 -21.96
N ASN A 314 -2.94 14.21 -21.55
CA ASN A 314 -2.26 15.34 -22.21
C ASN A 314 -0.81 15.54 -21.73
N ASP A 315 -0.42 14.94 -20.61
CA ASP A 315 0.96 14.97 -20.08
C ASP A 315 1.42 13.56 -19.67
N LEU A 316 2.05 12.88 -20.64
CA LEU A 316 2.53 11.51 -20.45
C LEU A 316 3.66 11.40 -19.43
N ASN A 317 4.41 12.47 -19.14
CA ASN A 317 5.42 12.46 -18.09
C ASN A 317 4.76 12.36 -16.72
N THR A 318 3.74 13.19 -16.48
CA THR A 318 2.93 13.14 -15.26
C THR A 318 2.17 11.81 -15.15
N LEU A 319 1.60 11.30 -16.26
CA LEU A 319 0.98 9.98 -16.29
C LEU A 319 1.96 8.88 -15.86
N GLY A 320 3.21 8.92 -16.35
CA GLY A 320 4.27 7.97 -16.00
C GLY A 320 4.55 7.91 -14.50
N LEU A 321 4.66 9.06 -13.83
CA LEU A 321 4.86 9.16 -12.38
C LEU A 321 3.74 8.49 -11.58
N PHE A 322 2.49 8.72 -11.96
CA PHE A 322 1.35 8.14 -11.25
C PHE A 322 1.09 6.68 -11.64
N PHE A 323 1.48 6.29 -12.85
CA PHE A 323 1.50 4.89 -13.24
C PHE A 323 2.51 4.10 -12.39
N GLU A 324 3.70 4.65 -12.16
CA GLU A 324 4.69 4.04 -11.25
C GLU A 324 4.11 3.83 -9.85
N THR A 325 3.40 4.82 -9.30
CA THR A 325 2.75 4.68 -8.00
C THR A 325 1.67 3.61 -7.99
N LEU A 326 0.87 3.50 -9.07
CA LEU A 326 -0.11 2.44 -9.22
C LEU A 326 0.55 1.06 -9.21
N CYS A 327 1.65 0.89 -9.98
CA CYS A 327 2.42 -0.34 -10.01
C CYS A 327 3.02 -0.68 -8.63
N VAL A 328 3.62 0.29 -7.94
CA VAL A 328 4.19 0.10 -6.60
C VAL A 328 3.12 -0.32 -5.59
N ARG A 329 1.91 0.27 -5.65
CA ARG A 329 0.77 -0.16 -4.82
C ARG A 329 0.47 -1.65 -5.04
N ASP A 330 0.32 -2.07 -6.29
CA ASP A 330 -0.04 -3.45 -6.64
C ASP A 330 1.10 -4.42 -6.28
N LEU A 331 2.34 -4.07 -6.63
CA LEU A 331 3.51 -4.89 -6.31
C LEU A 331 3.72 -5.09 -4.81
N ARG A 332 3.37 -4.10 -3.96
CA ARG A 332 3.41 -4.27 -2.50
C ARG A 332 2.43 -5.33 -2.01
N VAL A 333 1.22 -5.36 -2.57
CA VAL A 333 0.21 -6.37 -2.22
C VAL A 333 0.68 -7.75 -2.70
N TYR A 334 1.19 -7.85 -3.93
CA TYR A 334 1.69 -9.10 -4.49
C TYR A 334 2.98 -9.59 -3.80
N ALA A 335 3.87 -8.70 -3.39
CA ALA A 335 5.06 -9.06 -2.63
C ALA A 335 4.69 -9.63 -1.24
N GLU A 336 3.78 -8.97 -0.51
CA GLU A 336 3.31 -9.44 0.80
C GLU A 336 2.66 -10.83 0.70
N ALA A 337 1.91 -11.11 -0.37
CA ALA A 337 1.33 -12.43 -0.66
C ALA A 337 2.38 -13.53 -0.90
N ASN A 338 3.62 -13.16 -1.14
CA ASN A 338 4.74 -14.06 -1.40
C ASN A 338 5.84 -13.96 -0.34
N ASP A 339 5.52 -13.52 0.88
CA ASP A 339 6.47 -13.29 1.98
C ASP A 339 7.63 -12.38 1.58
N GLY A 340 7.34 -11.30 0.88
CA GLY A 340 8.33 -10.35 0.39
C GLY A 340 7.97 -8.90 0.65
N ASP A 341 8.95 -8.05 0.39
CA ASP A 341 8.86 -6.60 0.48
C ASP A 341 9.31 -5.95 -0.83
N VAL A 342 8.94 -4.68 -1.00
CA VAL A 342 9.23 -3.89 -2.19
C VAL A 342 10.23 -2.79 -1.85
N PHE A 343 11.25 -2.64 -2.70
CA PHE A 343 12.35 -1.69 -2.54
C PHE A 343 12.63 -0.98 -3.85
N HIS A 344 13.31 0.16 -3.81
CA HIS A 344 13.93 0.79 -4.96
C HIS A 344 15.45 0.62 -4.94
N TYR A 345 16.11 0.72 -6.08
CA TYR A 345 17.57 0.76 -6.14
C TYR A 345 18.03 2.01 -6.90
N ARG A 346 19.01 2.70 -6.33
CA ARG A 346 19.76 3.75 -7.03
C ARG A 346 21.16 3.85 -6.48
N ASP A 347 22.16 3.92 -7.36
CA ASP A 347 23.54 4.13 -6.98
C ASP A 347 24.05 5.53 -7.36
N LYS A 348 25.28 5.82 -6.93
CA LYS A 348 25.93 7.13 -7.23
C LYS A 348 26.29 7.29 -8.72
N SER A 349 26.35 6.22 -9.52
CA SER A 349 26.61 6.31 -10.96
C SER A 349 25.36 6.72 -11.73
N GLY A 350 24.18 6.77 -11.09
CA GLY A 350 22.91 7.09 -11.71
C GLY A 350 22.15 5.86 -12.22
N LEU A 351 22.69 4.64 -12.04
CA LEU A 351 21.95 3.42 -12.33
C LEU A 351 20.83 3.26 -11.30
N GLU A 352 19.62 3.00 -11.79
CA GLU A 352 18.43 2.82 -10.97
C GLU A 352 17.63 1.59 -11.40
N CYS A 353 16.79 1.13 -10.50
CA CYS A 353 15.75 0.16 -10.74
C CYS A 353 14.52 0.62 -9.95
N ASP A 354 13.43 0.84 -10.66
CA ASP A 354 12.21 1.44 -10.10
C ASP A 354 11.69 0.60 -8.94
N THR A 355 11.73 -0.74 -9.07
CA THR A 355 11.19 -1.64 -8.06
C THR A 355 11.97 -2.95 -7.98
N VAL A 356 12.30 -3.37 -6.76
CA VAL A 356 12.83 -4.71 -6.45
C VAL A 356 11.86 -5.42 -5.52
N VAL A 357 11.29 -6.53 -5.96
CA VAL A 357 10.53 -7.44 -5.09
C VAL A 357 11.50 -8.42 -4.47
N HIS A 358 11.67 -8.40 -3.14
CA HIS A 358 12.63 -9.23 -2.43
C HIS A 358 11.92 -10.11 -1.40
N LEU A 359 11.98 -11.42 -1.59
CA LEU A 359 11.35 -12.41 -0.72
C LEU A 359 12.24 -12.74 0.48
N ARG A 360 11.64 -13.12 1.60
CA ARG A 360 12.37 -13.52 2.82
C ARG A 360 13.30 -14.72 2.65
N ASN A 361 13.08 -15.56 1.63
CA ASN A 361 13.94 -16.66 1.26
C ASN A 361 15.21 -16.24 0.49
N GLY A 362 15.40 -14.93 0.27
CA GLY A 362 16.53 -14.33 -0.44
C GLY A 362 16.38 -14.34 -1.97
N SER A 363 15.27 -14.78 -2.53
CA SER A 363 14.95 -14.62 -3.96
C SER A 363 14.45 -13.20 -4.24
N TYR A 364 14.78 -12.66 -5.40
CA TYR A 364 14.34 -11.31 -5.77
C TYR A 364 14.11 -11.18 -7.27
N GLY A 365 13.22 -10.27 -7.65
CA GLY A 365 12.95 -9.85 -9.01
C GLY A 365 13.27 -8.38 -9.20
N LEU A 366 13.82 -8.01 -10.36
CA LEU A 366 14.14 -6.63 -10.74
C LEU A 366 13.09 -6.13 -11.73
N ILE A 367 12.53 -4.96 -11.48
CA ILE A 367 11.39 -4.41 -12.24
C ILE A 367 11.65 -2.95 -12.61
N GLU A 368 11.57 -2.63 -13.91
CA GLU A 368 11.46 -1.28 -14.44
C GLU A 368 10.02 -1.00 -14.87
N ILE A 369 9.51 0.18 -14.60
CA ILE A 369 8.13 0.59 -14.87
C ILE A 369 8.13 1.61 -16.00
N LYS A 370 7.43 1.32 -17.09
CA LYS A 370 7.40 2.17 -18.30
C LYS A 370 5.97 2.26 -18.84
N LEU A 371 5.60 3.36 -19.46
CA LEU A 371 4.26 3.47 -20.07
C LEU A 371 4.07 2.49 -21.24
N GLY A 372 5.14 2.08 -21.89
CA GLY A 372 5.14 1.22 -23.06
C GLY A 372 5.95 1.84 -24.22
N GLY A 373 5.94 1.16 -25.35
CA GLY A 373 6.72 1.56 -26.55
C GLY A 373 8.14 0.99 -26.56
N ASP A 374 8.60 0.60 -27.75
CA ASP A 374 9.83 -0.18 -27.93
C ASP A 374 11.07 0.49 -27.35
N THR A 375 11.18 1.82 -27.47
CA THR A 375 12.33 2.58 -26.96
C THR A 375 12.41 2.50 -25.43
N LEU A 376 11.31 2.80 -24.72
CA LEU A 376 11.29 2.79 -23.26
C LEU A 376 11.47 1.36 -22.71
N ILE A 377 10.90 0.37 -23.38
CA ILE A 377 11.08 -1.05 -23.04
C ILE A 377 12.56 -1.46 -23.20
N ALA A 378 13.21 -1.04 -24.29
CA ALA A 378 14.61 -1.35 -24.52
C ALA A 378 15.54 -0.68 -23.49
N GLU A 379 15.28 0.57 -23.13
CA GLU A 379 16.00 1.31 -22.08
C GLU A 379 15.85 0.61 -20.71
N GLY A 380 14.63 0.29 -20.31
CA GLY A 380 14.37 -0.44 -19.06
C GLY A 380 15.06 -1.79 -19.02
N ALA A 381 15.02 -2.56 -20.12
CA ALA A 381 15.70 -3.84 -20.23
C ALA A 381 17.22 -3.72 -20.10
N ALA A 382 17.81 -2.69 -20.71
CA ALA A 382 19.24 -2.42 -20.60
C ALA A 382 19.66 -2.08 -19.16
N ASN A 383 18.87 -1.26 -18.45
CA ASN A 383 19.11 -0.92 -17.04
C ASN A 383 19.07 -2.16 -16.15
N LEU A 384 18.05 -3.02 -16.32
CA LEU A 384 17.91 -4.27 -15.55
C LEU A 384 19.07 -5.23 -15.78
N ASN A 385 19.52 -5.38 -17.02
CA ASN A 385 20.67 -6.20 -17.36
C ASN A 385 21.96 -5.64 -16.74
N THR A 386 22.18 -4.34 -16.84
CA THR A 386 23.33 -3.65 -16.24
C THR A 386 23.35 -3.82 -14.71
N LEU A 387 22.21 -3.70 -14.04
CA LEU A 387 22.12 -3.93 -12.59
C LEU A 387 22.42 -5.39 -12.25
N ALA A 388 21.83 -6.35 -12.97
CA ALA A 388 22.03 -7.77 -12.74
C ALA A 388 23.52 -8.17 -12.84
N GLU A 389 24.28 -7.59 -13.77
CA GLU A 389 25.72 -7.80 -13.94
C GLU A 389 26.55 -7.23 -12.78
N LYS A 390 26.08 -6.14 -12.13
CA LYS A 390 26.76 -5.53 -10.97
C LYS A 390 26.61 -6.35 -9.68
N ILE A 391 25.57 -7.18 -9.58
CA ILE A 391 25.30 -7.97 -8.37
C ILE A 391 26.35 -9.05 -8.17
N ASP A 392 26.84 -9.19 -6.93
CA ASP A 392 27.82 -10.23 -6.54
C ASP A 392 27.09 -11.56 -6.28
N THR A 393 26.95 -12.35 -7.32
CA THR A 393 26.28 -13.66 -7.27
C THR A 393 27.04 -14.74 -6.48
N THR A 394 28.25 -14.43 -5.99
CA THR A 394 28.94 -15.30 -5.03
C THR A 394 28.41 -15.11 -3.59
N LYS A 395 27.73 -14.00 -3.32
CA LYS A 395 27.22 -13.63 -2.00
C LYS A 395 25.70 -13.63 -1.90
N MET A 396 24.99 -13.57 -3.03
CA MET A 396 23.55 -13.62 -3.07
C MET A 396 23.05 -14.31 -4.35
N LYS A 397 21.78 -14.71 -4.40
CA LYS A 397 21.19 -15.35 -5.56
C LYS A 397 21.26 -14.45 -6.81
N THR A 398 21.20 -15.05 -7.98
CA THR A 398 20.87 -14.32 -9.21
C THR A 398 19.43 -13.82 -9.15
N PRO A 399 19.05 -12.71 -9.84
CA PRO A 399 17.64 -12.32 -9.96
C PRO A 399 16.81 -13.49 -10.51
N SER A 400 15.69 -13.80 -9.87
CA SER A 400 14.76 -14.82 -10.35
C SER A 400 14.15 -14.43 -11.67
N PHE A 401 13.88 -13.14 -11.85
CA PHE A 401 13.40 -12.56 -13.09
C PHE A 401 13.83 -11.09 -13.24
N LYS A 402 13.80 -10.60 -14.49
CA LYS A 402 13.96 -9.19 -14.85
C LYS A 402 12.73 -8.82 -15.68
N MET A 403 11.99 -7.78 -15.29
CA MET A 403 10.71 -7.42 -15.89
C MET A 403 10.64 -5.93 -16.22
N VAL A 404 10.25 -5.59 -17.43
CA VAL A 404 9.71 -4.27 -17.75
C VAL A 404 8.20 -4.36 -17.64
N LEU A 405 7.64 -3.71 -16.61
CA LEU A 405 6.21 -3.63 -16.34
C LEU A 405 5.64 -2.43 -17.10
N THR A 406 4.67 -2.66 -17.99
CA THR A 406 4.15 -1.62 -18.88
C THR A 406 2.70 -1.26 -18.59
N ALA A 407 2.35 0.01 -18.85
CA ALA A 407 0.95 0.48 -18.71
C ALA A 407 0.06 -0.15 -19.78
N VAL A 408 0.56 -0.22 -20.99
CA VAL A 408 -0.13 -0.77 -22.16
C VAL A 408 0.74 -1.77 -22.90
N GLY A 409 0.08 -2.68 -23.60
CA GLY A 409 0.66 -3.77 -24.38
C GLY A 409 -0.38 -4.87 -24.51
N GLN A 410 -0.40 -5.58 -25.64
CA GLN A 410 -1.38 -6.65 -25.85
C GLN A 410 -0.95 -7.96 -25.20
N PHE A 411 0.35 -8.23 -25.12
CA PHE A 411 0.87 -9.52 -24.69
C PHE A 411 2.00 -9.37 -23.67
N ALA A 412 2.05 -10.32 -22.74
CA ALA A 412 3.25 -10.58 -21.97
C ALA A 412 4.18 -11.52 -22.73
N TYR A 413 5.49 -11.24 -22.76
CA TYR A 413 6.46 -12.03 -23.51
C TYR A 413 7.88 -11.93 -22.96
N MET A 414 8.72 -12.91 -23.31
CA MET A 414 10.17 -12.91 -23.01
C MET A 414 10.94 -12.35 -24.19
N ARG A 415 11.79 -11.36 -23.94
CA ARG A 415 12.75 -10.80 -24.91
C ARG A 415 13.95 -11.74 -25.08
N THR A 416 14.67 -11.57 -26.18
CA THR A 416 15.90 -12.34 -26.48
C THR A 416 17.05 -12.09 -25.49
N ASP A 417 17.03 -10.96 -24.78
CA ASP A 417 18.02 -10.61 -23.75
C ASP A 417 17.64 -11.13 -22.34
N GLY A 418 16.62 -11.96 -22.23
CA GLY A 418 16.17 -12.57 -20.98
C GLY A 418 15.42 -11.64 -20.04
N VAL A 419 14.94 -10.50 -20.53
CA VAL A 419 14.05 -9.59 -19.81
C VAL A 419 12.62 -9.83 -20.30
N MET A 420 11.67 -10.01 -19.38
CA MET A 420 10.26 -10.12 -19.73
C MET A 420 9.62 -8.75 -19.85
N VAL A 421 8.62 -8.64 -20.70
CA VAL A 421 7.75 -7.46 -20.81
C VAL A 421 6.34 -7.91 -20.41
N VAL A 422 5.78 -7.26 -19.40
CA VAL A 422 4.47 -7.62 -18.85
C VAL A 422 3.60 -6.39 -18.75
N PRO A 423 2.48 -6.31 -19.46
CA PRO A 423 1.46 -5.29 -19.20
C PRO A 423 0.85 -5.47 -17.82
N ILE A 424 0.64 -4.35 -17.10
CA ILE A 424 0.05 -4.39 -15.74
C ILE A 424 -1.33 -5.07 -15.73
N GLY A 425 -2.08 -5.00 -16.83
CA GLY A 425 -3.37 -5.66 -17.01
C GLY A 425 -3.32 -7.17 -17.11
N CYS A 426 -2.12 -7.80 -17.06
CA CYS A 426 -1.96 -9.26 -16.96
C CYS A 426 -1.56 -9.71 -15.56
N LEU A 427 -1.16 -8.78 -14.64
CA LEU A 427 -0.41 -9.12 -13.43
C LEU A 427 -1.34 -9.47 -12.26
N LYS A 428 -0.94 -10.49 -11.46
CA LYS A 428 -1.47 -10.81 -10.12
C LYS A 428 -0.36 -11.26 -9.16
N ASP A 429 -0.76 -11.64 -7.94
CA ASP A 429 0.11 -12.19 -6.87
C ASP A 429 0.85 -13.47 -7.23
#